data_e6c9eefc7d6e274e058d6a01ba33d516
#
_entry.id   e6c9eefc7d6e274e058d6a01ba33d516
#
_cell.length_a   1.000
_cell.length_b   1.000
_cell.length_c   1.000
_cell.angle_alpha   90.00
_cell.angle_beta   90.00
_cell.angle_gamma   90.00
#
_symmetry.space_group_name_H-M   'P 1'
#
loop_
_entity.id
_entity.type
_entity.pdbx_description
1 polymer ?
#
loop_
_entity_poly.entity_id
_entity_poly.type
_entity_poly.pdbx_seq_one_letter_code
_entity_poly.pdbx_strand_id
1 'polypeptide(L)'
;MAFRINHTHLKSPDPRKTAEWYVQAFGFTILGDETRVFGDRFIRCPSEDGGMDVNISGARTGETLGPGDASAHHGLEHFGFDSEHLETDIARLETLGARLLEGPIQSPTGSRIAFLKAPDDVRVELIEWRKSPWRAAAAEAGYRIVLNHDQ
;
A
#
# COMPACT_ATOMS: atom_id res chain seq x y z
N MET A 1 -11.46 -23.49 10.35
CA MET A 1 -10.69 -22.34 10.87
C MET A 1 -10.45 -21.40 9.70
N ALA A 2 -10.80 -20.12 9.83
CA ALA A 2 -10.63 -19.13 8.75
C ALA A 2 -9.44 -18.23 9.07
N PHE A 3 -8.50 -18.11 8.13
CA PHE A 3 -7.43 -17.12 8.20
C PHE A 3 -7.91 -15.82 7.57
N ARG A 4 -7.41 -14.68 8.06
CA ARG A 4 -7.68 -13.35 7.53
C ARG A 4 -6.37 -12.57 7.47
N ILE A 5 -6.10 -11.95 6.33
CA ILE A 5 -5.00 -10.99 6.20
C ILE A 5 -5.36 -9.78 7.04
N ASN A 6 -4.43 -9.28 7.85
CA ASN A 6 -4.66 -8.13 8.71
C ASN A 6 -3.62 -7.02 8.59
N HIS A 7 -2.41 -7.32 8.16
CA HIS A 7 -1.39 -6.28 7.97
C HIS A 7 -0.31 -6.68 6.97
N THR A 8 0.34 -5.66 6.43
CA THR A 8 1.66 -5.71 5.80
C THR A 8 2.66 -5.01 6.71
N HIS A 9 3.90 -5.52 6.81
CA HIS A 9 4.93 -4.91 7.65
C HIS A 9 6.10 -4.41 6.81
N LEU A 10 6.37 -3.12 6.91
CA LEU A 10 7.48 -2.46 6.25
C LEU A 10 8.59 -2.16 7.25
N LYS A 11 9.83 -2.26 6.81
CA LYS A 11 11.00 -1.78 7.54
C LYS A 11 11.46 -0.46 6.95
N SER A 12 11.79 0.50 7.80
CA SER A 12 12.25 1.82 7.40
C SER A 12 13.36 2.33 8.32
N PRO A 13 14.37 3.03 7.81
CA PRO A 13 15.34 3.73 8.64
C PRO A 13 14.70 4.91 9.40
N ASP A 14 13.58 5.45 8.91
CA ASP A 14 12.78 6.48 9.58
C ASP A 14 11.29 6.12 9.52
N PRO A 15 10.80 5.25 10.43
CA PRO A 15 9.41 4.77 10.42
C PRO A 15 8.36 5.89 10.46
N ARG A 16 8.66 6.99 11.16
CA ARG A 16 7.74 8.12 11.27
C ARG A 16 7.56 8.84 9.93
N LYS A 17 8.65 9.14 9.26
CA LYS A 17 8.62 9.78 7.94
C LYS A 17 7.91 8.90 6.91
N THR A 18 8.17 7.60 6.92
CA THR A 18 7.49 6.66 6.03
C THR A 18 5.99 6.60 6.33
N ALA A 19 5.59 6.54 7.61
CA ALA A 19 4.18 6.57 7.99
C ALA A 19 3.47 7.85 7.53
N GLU A 20 4.08 9.01 7.75
CA GLU A 20 3.56 10.31 7.30
C GLU A 20 3.39 10.37 5.78
N TRP A 21 4.28 9.73 5.04
CA TRP A 21 4.14 9.60 3.60
C TRP A 21 2.88 8.79 3.23
N TYR A 22 2.63 7.62 3.87
CA TYR A 22 1.43 6.82 3.62
C TYR A 22 0.14 7.57 4.01
N VAL A 23 0.18 8.39 5.07
CA VAL A 23 -0.94 9.28 5.43
C VAL A 23 -1.24 10.26 4.29
N GLN A 24 -0.23 10.93 3.74
CA GLN A 24 -0.40 11.90 2.67
C GLN A 24 -0.74 11.23 1.33
N ALA A 25 -0.15 10.09 1.05
CA ALA A 25 -0.30 9.39 -0.22
C ALA A 25 -1.65 8.68 -0.35
N PHE A 26 -2.11 8.00 0.71
CA PHE A 26 -3.22 7.07 0.65
C PHE A 26 -4.24 7.23 1.78
N GLY A 27 -4.20 8.31 2.56
CA GLY A 27 -5.17 8.58 3.61
C GLY A 27 -5.06 7.66 4.83
N PHE A 28 -3.92 6.98 5.04
CA PHE A 28 -3.71 6.16 6.24
C PHE A 28 -3.79 7.01 7.52
N THR A 29 -4.10 6.38 8.63
CA THR A 29 -4.11 7.01 9.94
C THR A 29 -3.00 6.44 10.81
N ILE A 30 -2.27 7.28 11.55
CA ILE A 30 -1.31 6.81 12.55
C ILE A 30 -2.06 6.60 13.87
N LEU A 31 -2.26 5.33 14.28
CA LEU A 31 -2.92 4.96 15.55
C LEU A 31 -1.94 4.74 16.70
N GLY A 32 -0.70 4.39 16.42
CA GLY A 32 0.31 4.14 17.43
C GLY A 32 1.70 4.49 16.93
N ASP A 33 2.53 5.01 17.81
CA ASP A 33 3.93 5.37 17.56
C ASP A 33 4.70 5.16 18.85
N GLU A 34 5.37 4.03 18.97
CA GLU A 34 6.03 3.61 20.20
C GLU A 34 7.39 2.97 19.95
N THR A 35 8.25 3.00 20.94
CA THR A 35 9.48 2.19 20.94
C THR A 35 9.19 0.89 21.68
N ARG A 36 9.33 -0.24 20.97
CA ARG A 36 9.09 -1.57 21.52
C ARG A 36 10.27 -2.03 22.39
N VAL A 37 10.03 -3.09 23.16
CA VAL A 37 11.06 -3.74 24.01
C VAL A 37 12.30 -4.21 23.23
N PHE A 38 12.17 -4.38 21.91
CA PHE A 38 13.27 -4.76 21.02
C PHE A 38 14.13 -3.57 20.57
N GLY A 39 13.81 -2.35 21.04
CA GLY A 39 14.56 -1.12 20.71
C GLY A 39 14.16 -0.48 19.38
N ASP A 40 13.25 -1.07 18.64
CA ASP A 40 12.76 -0.51 17.38
C ASP A 40 11.54 0.40 17.59
N ARG A 41 11.51 1.53 16.88
CA ARG A 41 10.31 2.33 16.76
C ARG A 41 9.30 1.60 15.90
N PHE A 42 8.06 1.51 16.35
CA PHE A 42 6.97 0.82 15.67
C PHE A 42 5.78 1.74 15.50
N ILE A 43 5.27 1.83 14.28
CA ILE A 43 4.11 2.64 13.94
C ILE A 43 3.03 1.76 13.32
N ARG A 44 1.82 1.90 13.82
CA ARG A 44 0.64 1.23 13.28
C ARG A 44 -0.16 2.21 12.44
N CYS A 45 -0.34 1.87 11.16
CA CYS A 45 -1.06 2.69 10.19
C CYS A 45 -2.17 1.85 9.52
N PRO A 46 -3.41 1.88 10.02
CA PRO A 46 -4.55 1.31 9.31
C PRO A 46 -4.87 2.14 8.06
N SER A 47 -5.34 1.46 7.02
CA SER A 47 -5.92 2.09 5.84
C SER A 47 -7.23 2.81 6.21
N GLU A 48 -7.62 3.82 5.42
CA GLU A 48 -8.84 4.60 5.64
C GLU A 48 -10.09 3.73 5.66
N ASP A 49 -10.17 2.74 4.76
CA ASP A 49 -11.28 1.79 4.68
C ASP A 49 -11.25 0.68 5.75
N GLY A 50 -10.18 0.65 6.58
CA GLY A 50 -9.98 -0.38 7.61
C GLY A 50 -9.70 -1.78 7.03
N GLY A 51 -9.40 -1.89 5.74
CA GLY A 51 -9.17 -3.17 5.06
C GLY A 51 -7.86 -3.84 5.47
N MET A 52 -6.82 -3.04 5.70
CA MET A 52 -5.49 -3.55 6.07
C MET A 52 -4.70 -2.51 6.86
N ASP A 53 -3.92 -2.98 7.84
CA ASP A 53 -2.91 -2.16 8.49
C ASP A 53 -1.59 -2.24 7.70
N VAL A 54 -0.90 -1.12 7.54
CA VAL A 54 0.52 -1.08 7.20
C VAL A 54 1.30 -0.77 8.47
N ASN A 55 1.96 -1.78 9.02
CA ASN A 55 2.85 -1.61 10.16
C ASN A 55 4.24 -1.22 9.67
N ILE A 56 4.84 -0.22 10.29
CA ILE A 56 6.16 0.30 9.89
C ILE A 56 7.07 0.28 11.12
N SER A 57 8.25 -0.32 10.99
CA SER A 57 9.22 -0.29 12.09
C SER A 57 10.66 -0.12 11.63
N GLY A 58 11.49 0.39 12.55
CA GLY A 58 12.93 0.43 12.38
C GLY A 58 13.60 -0.93 12.56
N ALA A 59 14.94 -0.95 12.50
CA ALA A 59 15.72 -2.09 12.92
C ALA A 59 15.62 -2.29 14.43
N ARG A 60 15.66 -3.54 14.88
CA ARG A 60 15.82 -3.88 16.30
C ARG A 60 17.25 -3.61 16.75
N THR A 61 17.46 -3.50 18.05
CA THR A 61 18.82 -3.37 18.61
C THR A 61 19.69 -4.52 18.11
N GLY A 62 20.81 -4.18 17.47
CA GLY A 62 21.75 -5.14 16.90
C GLY A 62 21.33 -5.78 15.56
N GLU A 63 20.17 -5.41 15.01
CA GLU A 63 19.70 -5.91 13.71
C GLU A 63 20.31 -5.07 12.58
N THR A 64 20.84 -5.74 11.55
CA THR A 64 21.24 -5.11 10.29
C THR A 64 20.27 -5.53 9.22
N LEU A 65 19.63 -4.56 8.54
CA LEU A 65 18.67 -4.79 7.47
C LEU A 65 19.31 -4.57 6.11
N GLY A 66 18.93 -5.41 5.15
CA GLY A 66 19.24 -5.18 3.74
C GLY A 66 18.40 -4.04 3.15
N PRO A 67 18.75 -3.57 1.95
CA PRO A 67 17.97 -2.58 1.22
C PRO A 67 16.61 -3.15 0.80
N GLY A 68 15.63 -2.27 0.58
CA GLY A 68 14.40 -2.60 -0.13
C GLY A 68 14.68 -2.88 -1.61
N ASP A 69 13.70 -3.45 -2.30
CA ASP A 69 13.77 -3.73 -3.73
C ASP A 69 12.42 -3.43 -4.40
N ALA A 70 12.37 -2.34 -5.15
CA ALA A 70 11.19 -1.94 -5.91
C ALA A 70 11.16 -2.55 -7.33
N SER A 71 12.13 -3.39 -7.70
CA SER A 71 12.11 -4.16 -8.94
C SER A 71 11.20 -5.37 -8.82
N ALA A 72 10.86 -5.98 -9.97
CA ALA A 72 10.14 -7.24 -9.99
C ALA A 72 11.03 -8.35 -9.43
N HIS A 73 10.53 -9.08 -8.42
CA HIS A 73 11.27 -10.13 -7.73
C HIS A 73 10.35 -11.25 -7.23
N HIS A 74 10.92 -12.37 -6.85
CA HIS A 74 10.16 -13.47 -6.25
C HIS A 74 9.77 -13.17 -4.80
N GLY A 75 8.60 -13.62 -4.38
CA GLY A 75 8.06 -13.45 -3.04
C GLY A 75 6.99 -12.37 -2.99
N LEU A 76 6.91 -11.60 -1.90
CA LEU A 76 6.00 -10.46 -1.80
C LEU A 76 6.59 -9.30 -2.61
N GLU A 77 6.12 -9.14 -3.83
CA GLU A 77 6.70 -8.21 -4.79
C GLU A 77 6.11 -6.80 -4.67
N HIS A 78 4.77 -6.71 -4.47
CA HIS A 78 4.06 -5.45 -4.25
C HIS A 78 2.79 -5.65 -3.43
N PHE A 79 2.18 -4.55 -3.03
CA PHE A 79 0.78 -4.51 -2.62
C PHE A 79 0.08 -3.36 -3.34
N GLY A 80 -1.24 -3.48 -3.52
CA GLY A 80 -1.98 -2.62 -4.44
C GLY A 80 -3.02 -1.74 -3.78
N PHE A 81 -3.33 -0.64 -4.47
CA PHE A 81 -4.38 0.31 -4.13
C PHE A 81 -5.32 0.50 -5.31
N ASP A 82 -6.61 0.59 -5.03
CA ASP A 82 -7.57 1.03 -6.03
C ASP A 82 -7.37 2.53 -6.34
N SER A 83 -7.47 2.88 -7.61
CA SER A 83 -7.44 4.26 -8.11
C SER A 83 -8.66 4.52 -8.97
N GLU A 84 -9.28 5.68 -8.83
CA GLU A 84 -10.38 6.12 -9.70
C GLU A 84 -9.88 6.91 -10.91
N HIS A 85 -8.71 7.55 -10.77
CA HIS A 85 -8.12 8.44 -11.78
C HIS A 85 -6.61 8.20 -11.86
N LEU A 86 -6.22 7.12 -12.52
CA LEU A 86 -4.86 6.57 -12.49
C LEU A 86 -3.77 7.62 -12.80
N GLU A 87 -3.91 8.41 -13.87
CA GLU A 87 -2.91 9.42 -14.25
C GLU A 87 -2.81 10.56 -13.24
N THR A 88 -3.95 10.99 -12.70
CA THR A 88 -4.00 12.05 -11.68
C THR A 88 -3.33 11.57 -10.40
N ASP A 89 -3.60 10.34 -9.98
CA ASP A 89 -3.01 9.76 -8.78
C ASP A 89 -1.51 9.51 -8.94
N ILE A 90 -1.06 9.05 -10.10
CA ILE A 90 0.37 8.94 -10.40
C ILE A 90 1.05 10.31 -10.26
N ALA A 91 0.53 11.33 -10.94
CA ALA A 91 1.12 12.67 -10.89
C ALA A 91 1.16 13.23 -9.46
N ARG A 92 0.09 13.03 -8.68
CA ARG A 92 0.03 13.43 -7.27
C ARG A 92 1.07 12.72 -6.43
N LEU A 93 1.20 11.40 -6.57
CA LEU A 93 2.17 10.61 -5.81
C LEU A 93 3.61 10.97 -6.15
N GLU A 94 3.89 11.32 -7.42
CA GLU A 94 5.20 11.81 -7.83
C GLU A 94 5.55 13.14 -7.15
N THR A 95 4.58 14.05 -6.93
CA THR A 95 4.83 15.28 -6.14
C THR A 95 5.17 14.98 -4.69
N LEU A 96 4.76 13.83 -4.16
CA LEU A 96 5.10 13.35 -2.82
C LEU A 96 6.41 12.54 -2.78
N GLY A 97 7.10 12.41 -3.92
CA GLY A 97 8.40 11.74 -4.02
C GLY A 97 8.34 10.28 -4.43
N ALA A 98 7.17 9.73 -4.78
CA ALA A 98 7.11 8.45 -5.46
C ALA A 98 7.71 8.55 -6.86
N ARG A 99 8.04 7.41 -7.46
CA ARG A 99 8.54 7.36 -8.83
C ARG A 99 7.79 6.30 -9.62
N LEU A 100 7.24 6.68 -10.78
CA LEU A 100 6.64 5.72 -11.71
C LEU A 100 7.72 4.74 -12.21
N LEU A 101 7.46 3.46 -12.08
CA LEU A 101 8.33 2.36 -12.54
C LEU A 101 7.81 1.77 -13.85
N GLU A 102 6.50 1.48 -13.91
CA GLU A 102 5.84 0.88 -15.05
C GLU A 102 4.43 1.42 -15.21
N GLY A 103 3.98 1.56 -16.44
CA GLY A 103 2.59 1.88 -16.75
C GLY A 103 2.36 3.34 -17.13
N PRO A 104 1.10 3.74 -17.32
CA PRO A 104 -0.12 2.93 -17.26
C PRO A 104 -0.15 1.78 -18.28
N ILE A 105 -0.52 0.58 -17.83
CA ILE A 105 -0.63 -0.63 -18.65
C ILE A 105 -2.10 -1.07 -18.68
N GLN A 106 -2.61 -1.36 -19.88
CA GLN A 106 -3.92 -1.97 -20.04
C GLN A 106 -3.85 -3.46 -19.74
N SER A 107 -4.52 -3.90 -18.67
CA SER A 107 -4.66 -5.32 -18.36
C SER A 107 -5.63 -6.01 -19.33
N PRO A 108 -5.41 -7.28 -19.67
CA PRO A 108 -6.37 -8.08 -20.43
C PRO A 108 -7.76 -8.19 -19.77
N THR A 109 -7.85 -8.01 -18.47
CA THR A 109 -9.10 -8.05 -17.69
C THR A 109 -9.89 -6.73 -17.72
N GLY A 110 -9.39 -5.71 -18.44
CA GLY A 110 -10.06 -4.42 -18.59
C GLY A 110 -9.71 -3.39 -17.51
N SER A 111 -8.85 -3.71 -16.56
CA SER A 111 -8.27 -2.74 -15.63
C SER A 111 -7.05 -2.05 -16.25
N ARG A 112 -6.67 -0.91 -15.68
CA ARG A 112 -5.43 -0.22 -15.97
C ARG A 112 -4.57 -0.22 -14.72
N ILE A 113 -3.30 -0.51 -14.87
CA ILE A 113 -2.38 -0.65 -13.74
C ILE A 113 -1.14 0.20 -13.91
N ALA A 114 -0.56 0.61 -12.80
CA ALA A 114 0.74 1.27 -12.77
C ALA A 114 1.50 0.84 -11.52
N PHE A 115 2.81 0.70 -11.64
CA PHE A 115 3.70 0.40 -10.51
C PHE A 115 4.55 1.61 -10.18
N LEU A 116 4.62 1.93 -8.89
CA LEU A 116 5.41 3.04 -8.39
C LEU A 116 6.37 2.57 -7.30
N LYS A 117 7.49 3.25 -7.22
CA LYS A 117 8.41 3.16 -6.09
C LYS A 117 7.97 4.12 -5.00
N ALA A 118 7.56 3.60 -3.87
CA ALA A 118 7.27 4.30 -2.63
C ALA A 118 8.56 4.44 -1.76
N PRO A 119 8.53 5.13 -0.62
CA PRO A 119 9.66 5.18 0.31
C PRO A 119 10.21 3.80 0.66
N ASP A 120 11.50 3.76 0.97
CA ASP A 120 12.24 2.55 1.37
C ASP A 120 12.29 1.47 0.28
N ASP A 121 12.23 1.90 -1.00
CA ASP A 121 12.20 1.03 -2.17
C ASP A 121 11.07 -0.01 -2.16
N VAL A 122 9.93 0.36 -1.59
CA VAL A 122 8.71 -0.45 -1.63
C VAL A 122 8.03 -0.28 -2.99
N ARG A 123 7.67 -1.41 -3.63
CA ARG A 123 6.87 -1.42 -4.85
C ARG A 123 5.39 -1.39 -4.49
N VAL A 124 4.65 -0.46 -5.05
CA VAL A 124 3.19 -0.37 -4.91
C VAL A 124 2.53 -0.38 -6.28
N GLU A 125 1.34 -0.97 -6.36
CA GLU A 125 0.51 -0.98 -7.56
C GLU A 125 -0.68 -0.06 -7.39
N LEU A 126 -1.03 0.71 -8.43
CA LEU A 126 -2.32 1.36 -8.56
C LEU A 126 -3.16 0.63 -9.59
N ILE A 127 -4.43 0.37 -9.29
CA ILE A 127 -5.35 -0.33 -10.16
C ILE A 127 -6.60 0.52 -10.39
N GLU A 128 -6.80 0.97 -11.64
CA GLU A 128 -8.04 1.61 -12.08
C GLU A 128 -8.93 0.56 -12.74
N TRP A 129 -10.06 0.27 -12.11
CA TRP A 129 -11.02 -0.71 -12.60
C TRP A 129 -12.03 -0.05 -13.56
N ARG A 130 -11.97 -0.39 -14.83
CA ARG A 130 -13.09 -0.10 -15.73
C ARG A 130 -14.16 -1.16 -15.52
N LYS A 131 -15.34 -0.79 -14.98
CA LYS A 131 -16.55 -1.63 -14.77
C LYS A 131 -16.26 -3.15 -14.82
N SER A 132 -15.66 -3.66 -13.76
CA SER A 132 -15.19 -5.05 -13.75
C SER A 132 -16.36 -6.01 -13.57
N PRO A 133 -16.56 -6.97 -14.48
CA PRO A 133 -17.59 -8.00 -14.35
C PRO A 133 -17.45 -8.80 -13.03
N TRP A 134 -16.24 -8.98 -12.52
CA TRP A 134 -16.01 -9.72 -11.28
C TRP A 134 -16.40 -8.93 -10.03
N ARG A 135 -16.31 -7.59 -10.03
CA ARG A 135 -16.82 -6.76 -8.92
C ARG A 135 -18.34 -6.89 -8.82
N ALA A 136 -19.06 -6.87 -9.97
CA ALA A 136 -20.48 -7.13 -9.99
C ALA A 136 -20.79 -8.56 -9.49
N ALA A 137 -20.07 -9.56 -9.99
CA ALA A 137 -20.23 -10.95 -9.56
C ALA A 137 -19.87 -11.16 -8.08
N ALA A 138 -18.85 -10.49 -7.56
CA ALA A 138 -18.48 -10.55 -6.15
C ALA A 138 -19.55 -9.90 -5.26
N ALA A 139 -20.12 -8.77 -5.68
CA ALA A 139 -21.24 -8.14 -4.97
C ALA A 139 -22.49 -9.05 -4.95
N GLU A 140 -22.81 -9.69 -6.07
CA GLU A 140 -23.91 -10.67 -6.17
C GLU A 140 -23.66 -11.92 -5.31
N ALA A 141 -22.40 -12.34 -5.17
CA ALA A 141 -22.00 -13.46 -4.29
C ALA A 141 -21.92 -13.08 -2.81
N GLY A 142 -22.26 -11.86 -2.43
CA GLY A 142 -22.29 -11.39 -1.04
C GLY A 142 -20.93 -10.99 -0.49
N TYR A 143 -19.91 -10.85 -1.32
CA TYR A 143 -18.65 -10.23 -0.91
C TYR A 143 -18.87 -8.72 -0.76
N ARG A 144 -18.67 -8.20 0.46
CA ARG A 144 -18.82 -6.79 0.74
C ARG A 144 -17.66 -6.02 0.12
N ILE A 145 -17.85 -5.47 -1.07
CA ILE A 145 -16.98 -4.46 -1.63
C ILE A 145 -17.36 -3.16 -0.92
N VAL A 146 -16.51 -2.68 -0.02
CA VAL A 146 -16.71 -1.39 0.64
C VAL A 146 -16.30 -0.32 -0.38
N LEU A 147 -17.26 0.16 -1.15
CA LEU A 147 -17.13 1.37 -1.92
C LEU A 147 -17.52 2.52 -0.98
N ASN A 148 -16.56 3.26 -0.46
CA ASN A 148 -16.83 4.55 0.15
C ASN A 148 -17.11 5.56 -0.98
N HIS A 149 -18.33 5.50 -1.53
CA HIS A 149 -18.88 6.57 -2.32
C HIS A 149 -20.05 7.13 -1.52
N ASP A 150 -19.75 8.13 -0.70
CA ASP A 150 -20.68 9.19 -0.35
C ASP A 150 -19.95 10.19 0.58
N GLN A 151 -19.30 11.18 -0.04
CA GLN A 151 -19.34 12.61 0.40
C GLN A 151 -18.84 13.50 -0.73
#